data_292d8b29c0e5f23de267646d68a165c5
#
_entry.id   292d8b29c0e5f23de267646d68a165c5
#
_cell.length_a   1.000
_cell.length_b   1.000
_cell.length_c   1.000
_cell.angle_alpha   90.00
_cell.angle_beta   90.00
_cell.angle_gamma   90.00
#
_symmetry.space_group_name_H-M   'P 1'
#
loop_
_entity.id
_entity.type
_entity.pdbx_description
1 polymer ?
#
loop_
_entity_poly.entity_id
_entity_poly.type
_entity_poly.pdbx_seq_one_letter_code
_entity_poly.pdbx_strand_id
1 'polypeptide(L)'
;MTVLDTSVPHVPVLMVLGDHEPPADVALPAGYRFATWEPRFREPWVRLHVLLGQLPSFEEGLAYFEQTYETDPEALERQMILVVDEKDELAGTSSLWRGDHFGEPRLRVHWVGVDPAHQRRGLARALMLRTIRLFDELVPSGEPPLYLTTQTESWPACGMYLKLGFVPYVGPMPTGFAAEPATFGEKNDEAWRIIREKLEESGRPRPKARR
;
A
#
# COMPACT_ATOMS: atom_id res chain seq x y z
N MET A 1 -6.65 4.52 3.65
CA MET A 1 -5.73 5.65 3.37
C MET A 1 -6.55 6.92 3.23
N THR A 2 -5.98 8.07 3.45
CA THR A 2 -6.60 9.37 3.16
C THR A 2 -6.54 9.67 1.67
N VAL A 3 -7.42 10.55 1.19
CA VAL A 3 -7.32 11.16 -0.14
C VAL A 3 -5.93 11.79 -0.31
N LEU A 4 -5.39 11.78 -1.52
CA LEU A 4 -4.08 12.35 -1.84
C LEU A 4 -4.00 13.84 -1.46
N ASP A 5 -2.92 14.26 -0.84
CA ASP A 5 -2.64 15.66 -0.52
C ASP A 5 -1.96 16.34 -1.71
N THR A 6 -2.76 16.89 -2.60
CA THR A 6 -2.27 17.60 -3.81
C THR A 6 -1.59 18.95 -3.51
N SER A 7 -1.49 19.37 -2.25
CA SER A 7 -0.76 20.57 -1.86
C SER A 7 0.77 20.37 -1.84
N VAL A 8 1.23 19.12 -1.93
CA VAL A 8 2.66 18.80 -2.02
C VAL A 8 3.02 18.34 -3.44
N PRO A 9 4.28 18.56 -3.89
CA PRO A 9 4.75 18.04 -5.16
C PRO A 9 4.62 16.52 -5.24
N HIS A 10 4.22 15.99 -6.39
CA HIS A 10 4.20 14.57 -6.65
C HIS A 10 5.62 14.02 -6.87
N VAL A 11 6.14 13.24 -5.95
CA VAL A 11 7.41 12.51 -6.12
C VAL A 11 7.20 11.05 -5.70
N PRO A 12 7.45 10.09 -6.60
CA PRO A 12 7.33 8.67 -6.26
C PRO A 12 8.43 8.27 -5.27
N VAL A 13 8.07 7.41 -4.32
CA VAL A 13 8.99 6.80 -3.35
C VAL A 13 8.76 5.30 -3.25
N LEU A 14 9.82 4.56 -2.94
CA LEU A 14 9.77 3.14 -2.65
C LEU A 14 10.17 2.90 -1.20
N MET A 15 9.48 1.98 -0.55
CA MET A 15 9.80 1.54 0.81
C MET A 15 9.99 0.01 0.82
N VAL A 16 10.90 -0.46 1.64
CA VAL A 16 11.13 -1.89 1.86
C VAL A 16 10.87 -2.23 3.32
N LEU A 17 10.30 -3.40 3.56
CA LEU A 17 10.12 -3.93 4.91
C LEU A 17 11.47 -4.55 5.34
N GLY A 18 12.03 -4.04 6.44
CA GLY A 18 13.22 -4.61 7.04
C GLY A 18 12.92 -5.87 7.86
N ASP A 19 13.92 -6.34 8.59
CA ASP A 19 13.76 -7.45 9.51
C ASP A 19 12.59 -7.19 10.47
N HIS A 20 11.68 -8.14 10.57
CA HIS A 20 10.47 -8.03 11.39
C HIS A 20 10.07 -9.40 11.95
N GLU A 21 9.31 -9.37 13.01
CA GLU A 21 8.60 -10.56 13.49
C GLU A 21 7.26 -10.67 12.75
N PRO A 22 6.85 -11.88 12.31
CA PRO A 22 5.55 -12.08 11.71
C PRO A 22 4.43 -11.51 12.60
N PRO A 23 3.51 -10.70 12.04
CA PRO A 23 2.43 -10.14 12.82
C PRO A 23 1.59 -11.24 13.49
N ALA A 24 1.26 -11.04 14.76
CA ALA A 24 0.26 -11.85 15.46
C ALA A 24 -1.10 -11.79 14.74
N ASP A 25 -2.07 -12.59 15.20
CA ASP A 25 -3.42 -12.57 14.63
C ASP A 25 -4.00 -11.16 14.59
N VAL A 26 -4.44 -10.74 13.41
CA VAL A 26 -4.91 -9.38 13.15
C VAL A 26 -6.39 -9.30 13.49
N ALA A 27 -6.71 -8.69 14.61
CA ALA A 27 -8.09 -8.37 14.96
C ALA A 27 -8.57 -7.12 14.21
N LEU A 28 -9.76 -7.18 13.65
CA LEU A 28 -10.48 -6.02 13.14
C LEU A 28 -11.34 -5.40 14.25
N PRO A 29 -11.67 -4.10 14.16
CA PRO A 29 -12.67 -3.48 15.02
C PRO A 29 -14.02 -4.19 14.91
N ALA A 30 -14.87 -4.07 15.94
CA ALA A 30 -16.24 -4.57 15.89
C ALA A 30 -17.00 -4.00 14.68
N GLY A 31 -17.81 -4.82 14.04
CA GLY A 31 -18.56 -4.44 12.85
C GLY A 31 -17.80 -4.62 11.53
N TYR A 32 -16.58 -5.17 11.57
CA TYR A 32 -15.79 -5.46 10.38
C TYR A 32 -15.27 -6.90 10.37
N ARG A 33 -15.13 -7.47 9.18
CA ARG A 33 -14.50 -8.76 8.97
C ARG A 33 -13.64 -8.77 7.72
N PHE A 34 -12.65 -9.64 7.69
CA PHE A 34 -11.97 -9.99 6.44
C PHE A 34 -12.92 -10.80 5.55
N ALA A 35 -12.87 -10.55 4.25
CA ALA A 35 -13.63 -11.29 3.25
C ALA A 35 -12.68 -11.90 2.22
N THR A 36 -13.07 -13.06 1.70
CA THR A 36 -12.43 -13.68 0.56
C THR A 36 -12.84 -12.95 -0.71
N TRP A 37 -11.98 -12.95 -1.72
CA TRP A 37 -12.30 -12.39 -3.03
C TRP A 37 -13.51 -13.13 -3.65
N GLU A 38 -14.42 -12.35 -4.20
CA GLU A 38 -15.54 -12.78 -5.02
C GLU A 38 -15.73 -11.76 -6.16
N PRO A 39 -16.25 -12.17 -7.36
CA PRO A 39 -16.44 -11.28 -8.50
C PRO A 39 -17.29 -10.03 -8.20
N ARG A 40 -18.20 -10.11 -7.20
CA ARG A 40 -19.01 -8.97 -6.76
C ARG A 40 -18.19 -7.80 -6.19
N PHE A 41 -16.95 -8.03 -5.78
CA PHE A 41 -16.07 -6.99 -5.25
C PHE A 41 -15.29 -6.22 -6.33
N ARG A 42 -15.32 -6.65 -7.60
CA ARG A 42 -14.63 -5.97 -8.69
C ARG A 42 -15.00 -4.51 -8.81
N GLU A 43 -16.29 -4.22 -9.02
CA GLU A 43 -16.75 -2.84 -9.13
C GLU A 43 -16.61 -2.04 -7.82
N PRO A 44 -16.96 -2.54 -6.64
CA PRO A 44 -16.68 -1.85 -5.38
C PRO A 44 -15.19 -1.51 -5.18
N TRP A 45 -14.28 -2.40 -5.57
CA TRP A 45 -12.84 -2.14 -5.54
C TRP A 45 -12.47 -0.95 -6.44
N VAL A 46 -12.93 -0.95 -7.68
CA VAL A 46 -12.67 0.15 -8.63
C VAL A 46 -13.26 1.47 -8.10
N ARG A 47 -14.51 1.48 -7.63
CA ARG A 47 -15.16 2.67 -7.07
C ARG A 47 -14.39 3.23 -5.88
N LEU A 48 -13.90 2.36 -5.00
CA LEU A 48 -13.08 2.76 -3.86
C LEU A 48 -11.81 3.49 -4.31
N HIS A 49 -11.08 2.96 -5.29
CA HIS A 49 -9.82 3.56 -5.74
C HIS A 49 -10.03 4.83 -6.58
N VAL A 50 -11.14 4.95 -7.30
CA VAL A 50 -11.56 6.23 -7.93
C VAL A 50 -11.91 7.26 -6.86
N LEU A 51 -12.70 6.89 -5.85
CA LEU A 51 -13.05 7.77 -4.72
C LEU A 51 -11.82 8.29 -3.97
N LEU A 52 -10.78 7.47 -3.86
CA LEU A 52 -9.52 7.84 -3.23
C LEU A 52 -8.58 8.68 -4.14
N GLY A 53 -8.98 8.94 -5.39
CA GLY A 53 -8.16 9.66 -6.38
C GLY A 53 -6.95 8.87 -6.89
N GLN A 54 -6.97 7.54 -6.72
CA GLN A 54 -5.89 6.65 -7.14
C GLN A 54 -6.08 6.11 -8.56
N LEU A 55 -7.32 6.10 -9.04
CA LEU A 55 -7.69 5.78 -10.42
C LEU A 55 -8.40 6.99 -11.03
N PRO A 56 -8.14 7.29 -12.32
CA PRO A 56 -8.66 8.50 -12.96
C PRO A 56 -10.17 8.41 -13.23
N SER A 57 -10.68 7.21 -13.56
CA SER A 57 -12.09 6.97 -13.84
C SER A 57 -12.50 5.54 -13.52
N PHE A 58 -13.81 5.30 -13.48
CA PHE A 58 -14.35 3.95 -13.27
C PHE A 58 -14.03 3.02 -14.46
N GLU A 59 -14.12 3.53 -15.67
CA GLU A 59 -13.86 2.77 -16.90
C GLU A 59 -12.38 2.35 -16.99
N GLU A 60 -11.47 3.30 -16.79
CA GLU A 60 -10.02 2.99 -16.75
C GLU A 60 -9.68 2.06 -15.59
N GLY A 61 -10.38 2.21 -14.47
CA GLY A 61 -10.22 1.33 -13.32
C GLY A 61 -10.65 -0.11 -13.59
N LEU A 62 -11.74 -0.32 -14.33
CA LEU A 62 -12.16 -1.67 -14.76
C LEU A 62 -11.13 -2.29 -15.70
N ALA A 63 -10.65 -1.54 -16.68
CA ALA A 63 -9.61 -2.01 -17.60
C ALA A 63 -8.31 -2.34 -16.87
N TYR A 64 -7.91 -1.49 -15.91
CA TYR A 64 -6.74 -1.74 -15.06
C TYR A 64 -6.91 -3.02 -14.24
N PHE A 65 -8.08 -3.21 -13.61
CA PHE A 65 -8.36 -4.39 -12.79
C PHE A 65 -8.25 -5.68 -13.62
N GLU A 66 -8.87 -5.69 -14.79
CA GLU A 66 -8.83 -6.81 -15.72
C GLU A 66 -7.38 -7.15 -16.14
N GLN A 67 -6.63 -6.15 -16.58
CA GLN A 67 -5.26 -6.34 -17.05
C GLN A 67 -4.28 -6.71 -15.94
N THR A 68 -4.56 -6.32 -14.70
CA THR A 68 -3.64 -6.54 -13.59
C THR A 68 -3.98 -7.81 -12.82
N TYR A 69 -5.25 -7.98 -12.44
CA TYR A 69 -5.64 -9.01 -11.48
C TYR A 69 -6.31 -10.23 -12.12
N GLU A 70 -7.12 -10.04 -13.16
CA GLU A 70 -7.86 -11.15 -13.77
C GLU A 70 -6.99 -12.03 -14.69
N THR A 71 -5.74 -11.62 -14.92
CA THR A 71 -4.72 -12.41 -15.60
C THR A 71 -4.21 -13.59 -14.78
N ASP A 72 -4.39 -13.57 -13.44
CA ASP A 72 -4.02 -14.63 -12.51
C ASP A 72 -5.13 -14.79 -11.44
N PRO A 73 -6.23 -15.49 -11.77
CA PRO A 73 -7.37 -15.63 -10.87
C PRO A 73 -7.04 -16.33 -9.56
N GLU A 74 -6.09 -17.28 -9.56
CA GLU A 74 -5.67 -17.98 -8.33
C GLU A 74 -4.90 -17.04 -7.40
N ALA A 75 -4.00 -16.22 -7.95
CA ALA A 75 -3.32 -15.21 -7.17
C ALA A 75 -4.29 -14.14 -6.68
N LEU A 76 -5.26 -13.73 -7.51
CA LEU A 76 -6.29 -12.76 -7.12
C LEU A 76 -7.09 -13.26 -5.90
N GLU A 77 -7.58 -14.48 -5.93
CA GLU A 77 -8.32 -15.06 -4.81
C GLU A 77 -7.48 -15.15 -3.54
N ARG A 78 -6.23 -15.57 -3.67
CA ARG A 78 -5.34 -15.80 -2.52
C ARG A 78 -4.72 -14.53 -1.95
N GLN A 79 -4.48 -13.50 -2.80
CA GLN A 79 -3.64 -12.36 -2.45
C GLN A 79 -4.40 -11.03 -2.38
N MET A 80 -5.68 -10.99 -2.75
CA MET A 80 -6.55 -9.86 -2.52
C MET A 80 -7.13 -9.93 -1.10
N ILE A 81 -6.84 -8.92 -0.30
CA ILE A 81 -7.30 -8.82 1.08
C ILE A 81 -8.39 -7.76 1.15
N LEU A 82 -9.57 -8.14 1.56
CA LEU A 82 -10.74 -7.29 1.64
C LEU A 82 -11.22 -7.18 3.08
N VAL A 83 -11.71 -6.01 3.45
CA VAL A 83 -12.46 -5.77 4.69
C VAL A 83 -13.84 -5.27 4.31
N VAL A 84 -14.85 -5.92 4.84
CA VAL A 84 -16.25 -5.54 4.69
C VAL A 84 -16.85 -5.14 6.03
N ASP A 85 -17.90 -4.33 5.99
CA ASP A 85 -18.66 -3.90 7.15
C ASP A 85 -19.79 -4.90 7.52
N GLU A 86 -20.65 -4.53 8.46
CA GLU A 86 -21.79 -5.36 8.91
C GLU A 86 -22.85 -5.59 7.82
N LYS A 87 -22.87 -4.76 6.78
CA LYS A 87 -23.79 -4.91 5.63
C LYS A 87 -23.17 -5.70 4.49
N ASP A 88 -21.95 -6.22 4.69
CA ASP A 88 -21.19 -6.93 3.68
C ASP A 88 -20.71 -6.02 2.52
N GLU A 89 -20.64 -4.70 2.78
CA GLU A 89 -20.14 -3.70 1.85
C GLU A 89 -18.63 -3.50 2.01
N LEU A 90 -17.91 -3.24 0.90
CA LEU A 90 -16.46 -3.09 0.91
C LEU A 90 -16.04 -1.82 1.65
N ALA A 91 -15.35 -1.98 2.77
CA ALA A 91 -14.82 -0.90 3.59
C ALA A 91 -13.33 -0.61 3.33
N GLY A 92 -12.60 -1.57 2.79
CA GLY A 92 -11.18 -1.38 2.48
C GLY A 92 -10.53 -2.59 1.85
N THR A 93 -9.36 -2.38 1.25
CA THR A 93 -8.62 -3.40 0.52
C THR A 93 -7.12 -3.20 0.63
N SER A 94 -6.37 -4.27 0.44
CA SER A 94 -4.95 -4.33 0.17
C SER A 94 -4.68 -5.59 -0.63
N SER A 95 -3.59 -5.63 -1.40
CA SER A 95 -3.18 -6.87 -2.05
C SER A 95 -1.68 -7.07 -1.97
N LEU A 96 -1.24 -8.32 -2.07
CA LEU A 96 0.11 -8.68 -2.47
C LEU A 96 0.09 -8.92 -3.96
N TRP A 97 0.90 -8.20 -4.72
CA TRP A 97 0.96 -8.39 -6.17
C TRP A 97 2.38 -8.23 -6.68
N ARG A 98 2.65 -8.83 -7.82
CA ARG A 98 3.97 -8.73 -8.43
C ARG A 98 4.20 -7.35 -9.01
N GLY A 99 5.43 -6.87 -8.88
CA GLY A 99 5.95 -5.67 -9.55
C GLY A 99 7.41 -5.89 -9.91
N ASP A 100 7.89 -5.16 -10.89
CA ASP A 100 9.19 -5.33 -11.53
C ASP A 100 10.18 -4.20 -11.23
N HIS A 101 9.94 -3.44 -10.17
CA HIS A 101 10.74 -2.27 -9.80
C HIS A 101 12.22 -2.55 -9.53
N PHE A 102 12.58 -3.81 -9.35
CA PHE A 102 13.96 -4.28 -9.17
C PHE A 102 14.52 -5.03 -10.39
N GLY A 103 13.86 -4.91 -11.56
CA GLY A 103 14.26 -5.61 -12.78
C GLY A 103 13.84 -7.07 -12.86
N GLU A 104 13.18 -7.59 -11.82
CA GLU A 104 12.60 -8.92 -11.73
C GLU A 104 11.27 -8.88 -10.97
N PRO A 105 10.33 -9.80 -11.23
CA PRO A 105 9.06 -9.86 -10.53
C PRO A 105 9.25 -10.20 -9.04
N ARG A 106 8.79 -9.30 -8.16
CA ARG A 106 8.78 -9.50 -6.70
C ARG A 106 7.41 -9.15 -6.13
N LEU A 107 7.04 -9.78 -5.02
CA LEU A 107 5.82 -9.42 -4.32
C LEU A 107 5.96 -8.03 -3.67
N ARG A 108 4.92 -7.22 -3.82
CA ARG A 108 4.79 -5.91 -3.18
C ARG A 108 3.42 -5.73 -2.57
N VAL A 109 3.32 -4.85 -1.60
CA VAL A 109 2.02 -4.31 -1.18
C VAL A 109 1.48 -3.45 -2.33
N HIS A 110 0.25 -3.73 -2.71
CA HIS A 110 -0.36 -3.11 -3.88
C HIS A 110 -1.78 -2.64 -3.55
N TRP A 111 -2.13 -1.41 -3.98
CA TRP A 111 -3.47 -0.84 -3.85
C TRP A 111 -4.10 -0.94 -2.45
N VAL A 112 -3.50 -0.26 -1.48
CA VAL A 112 -4.10 -0.13 -0.15
C VAL A 112 -5.11 1.01 -0.15
N GLY A 113 -6.35 0.71 0.18
CA GLY A 113 -7.44 1.67 0.24
C GLY A 113 -8.37 1.42 1.43
N VAL A 114 -8.90 2.49 2.02
CA VAL A 114 -10.00 2.43 3.01
C VAL A 114 -10.98 3.53 2.67
N ASP A 115 -12.24 3.17 2.53
CA ASP A 115 -13.32 4.11 2.23
C ASP A 115 -13.33 5.24 3.26
N PRO A 116 -13.44 6.51 2.82
CA PRO A 116 -13.48 7.68 3.71
C PRO A 116 -14.46 7.56 4.87
N ALA A 117 -15.64 6.94 4.64
CA ALA A 117 -16.65 6.72 5.69
C ALA A 117 -16.19 5.74 6.78
N HIS A 118 -15.19 4.90 6.49
CA HIS A 118 -14.67 3.87 7.39
C HIS A 118 -13.25 4.17 7.90
N GLN A 119 -12.68 5.33 7.57
CA GLN A 119 -11.34 5.73 8.02
C GLN A 119 -11.25 6.00 9.52
N ARG A 120 -10.03 6.10 10.04
CA ARG A 120 -9.70 6.38 11.46
C ARG A 120 -10.18 5.31 12.45
N ARG A 121 -10.54 4.14 11.98
CA ARG A 121 -10.97 2.98 12.77
C ARG A 121 -9.91 1.87 12.85
N GLY A 122 -8.70 2.09 12.33
CA GLY A 122 -7.60 1.10 12.36
C GLY A 122 -7.58 0.13 11.18
N LEU A 123 -8.54 0.21 10.24
CA LEU A 123 -8.66 -0.75 9.12
C LEU A 123 -7.42 -0.80 8.23
N ALA A 124 -6.84 0.36 7.87
CA ALA A 124 -5.63 0.39 7.04
C ALA A 124 -4.45 -0.34 7.72
N ARG A 125 -4.31 -0.18 9.06
CA ARG A 125 -3.28 -0.92 9.80
C ARG A 125 -3.55 -2.42 9.81
N ALA A 126 -4.79 -2.82 10.00
CA ALA A 126 -5.18 -4.23 10.00
C ALA A 126 -4.95 -4.87 8.61
N LEU A 127 -5.34 -4.18 7.53
CA LEU A 127 -5.06 -4.61 6.15
C LEU A 127 -3.57 -4.82 5.93
N MET A 128 -2.73 -3.85 6.32
CA MET A 128 -1.28 -3.96 6.16
C MET A 128 -0.67 -5.11 6.97
N LEU A 129 -1.09 -5.29 8.23
CA LEU A 129 -0.62 -6.41 9.04
C LEU A 129 -1.02 -7.76 8.43
N ARG A 130 -2.24 -7.87 7.90
CA ARG A 130 -2.68 -9.08 7.19
C ARG A 130 -1.88 -9.31 5.91
N THR A 131 -1.52 -8.24 5.19
CA THR A 131 -0.69 -8.30 3.98
C THR A 131 0.73 -8.75 4.31
N ILE A 132 1.35 -8.22 5.36
CA ILE A 132 2.68 -8.64 5.82
C ILE A 132 2.65 -10.12 6.21
N ARG A 133 1.67 -10.54 7.01
CA ARG A 133 1.52 -11.95 7.40
C ARG A 133 1.36 -12.87 6.18
N LEU A 134 0.54 -12.49 5.20
CA LEU A 134 0.40 -13.26 3.97
C LEU A 134 1.72 -13.35 3.19
N PHE A 135 2.50 -12.27 3.18
CA PHE A 135 3.83 -12.29 2.59
C PHE A 135 4.74 -13.31 3.28
N ASP A 136 4.78 -13.33 4.61
CA ASP A 136 5.58 -14.28 5.39
C ASP A 136 5.16 -15.73 5.15
N GLU A 137 3.86 -15.97 4.97
CA GLU A 137 3.32 -17.28 4.60
C GLU A 137 3.74 -17.73 3.19
N LEU A 138 3.87 -16.79 2.24
CA LEU A 138 4.23 -17.06 0.84
C LEU A 138 5.73 -17.07 0.60
N VAL A 139 6.49 -16.32 1.37
CA VAL A 139 7.94 -16.12 1.26
C VAL A 139 8.60 -16.35 2.63
N PRO A 140 8.63 -17.61 3.10
CA PRO A 140 9.12 -17.92 4.46
C PRO A 140 10.58 -17.52 4.73
N SER A 141 11.39 -17.37 3.66
CA SER A 141 12.78 -16.88 3.79
C SER A 141 12.86 -15.39 4.10
N GLY A 142 11.77 -14.62 3.85
CA GLY A 142 11.79 -13.16 3.89
C GLY A 142 12.59 -12.51 2.74
N GLU A 143 13.15 -13.29 1.82
CA GLU A 143 13.99 -12.81 0.73
C GLU A 143 13.42 -13.17 -0.65
N PRO A 144 13.32 -12.18 -1.57
CA PRO A 144 13.62 -10.76 -1.37
C PRO A 144 12.57 -10.06 -0.47
N PRO A 145 12.95 -8.99 0.25
CA PRO A 145 12.05 -8.34 1.21
C PRO A 145 10.80 -7.76 0.55
N LEU A 146 9.70 -7.76 1.31
CA LEU A 146 8.47 -7.10 0.89
C LEU A 146 8.71 -5.60 0.66
N TYR A 147 8.16 -5.06 -0.41
CA TYR A 147 8.27 -3.63 -0.71
C TYR A 147 6.91 -3.02 -1.08
N LEU A 148 6.87 -1.72 -1.18
CA LEU A 148 5.76 -0.95 -1.72
C LEU A 148 6.27 0.27 -2.48
N THR A 149 5.47 0.75 -3.42
CA THR A 149 5.63 2.04 -4.06
C THR A 149 4.51 2.97 -3.63
N THR A 150 4.84 4.23 -3.41
CA THR A 150 3.90 5.28 -3.06
C THR A 150 4.44 6.63 -3.52
N GLN A 151 3.91 7.73 -3.04
CA GLN A 151 4.33 9.08 -3.41
C GLN A 151 4.17 10.05 -2.24
N THR A 152 4.77 11.22 -2.37
CA THR A 152 4.74 12.28 -1.35
C THR A 152 3.33 12.69 -0.93
N GLU A 153 2.37 12.75 -1.85
CA GLU A 153 0.96 13.09 -1.61
C GLU A 153 0.27 12.10 -0.66
N SER A 154 0.82 10.89 -0.53
CA SER A 154 0.37 9.85 0.39
C SER A 154 1.14 9.85 1.72
N TRP A 155 1.74 10.99 2.12
CA TRP A 155 2.53 11.10 3.36
C TRP A 155 1.84 10.53 4.62
N PRO A 156 0.49 10.60 4.80
CA PRO A 156 -0.15 9.97 5.95
C PRO A 156 -0.01 8.44 5.95
N ALA A 157 -0.01 7.83 4.74
CA ALA A 157 0.22 6.39 4.58
C ALA A 157 1.69 6.05 4.82
N CYS A 158 2.63 6.86 4.33
CA CYS A 158 4.06 6.70 4.62
C CYS A 158 4.31 6.67 6.13
N GLY A 159 3.65 7.56 6.90
CA GLY A 159 3.74 7.55 8.37
C GLY A 159 3.21 6.27 9.03
N MET A 160 2.24 5.60 8.42
CA MET A 160 1.77 4.29 8.87
C MET A 160 2.77 3.19 8.51
N TYR A 161 3.28 3.18 7.28
CA TYR A 161 4.26 2.21 6.82
C TYR A 161 5.56 2.25 7.65
N LEU A 162 6.06 3.44 7.96
CA LEU A 162 7.21 3.63 8.86
C LEU A 162 6.97 3.00 10.25
N LYS A 163 5.75 3.11 10.80
CA LYS A 163 5.39 2.48 12.08
C LYS A 163 5.28 0.95 12.01
N LEU A 164 5.04 0.42 10.83
CA LEU A 164 5.00 -1.02 10.55
C LEU A 164 6.37 -1.63 10.24
N GLY A 165 7.43 -0.81 10.23
CA GLY A 165 8.79 -1.28 9.99
C GLY A 165 9.29 -1.13 8.56
N PHE A 166 8.48 -0.56 7.66
CA PHE A 166 9.00 -0.17 6.35
C PHE A 166 9.98 0.99 6.48
N VAL A 167 11.02 0.95 5.70
CA VAL A 167 12.04 2.00 5.64
C VAL A 167 12.15 2.57 4.22
N PRO A 168 12.60 3.83 4.07
CA PRO A 168 12.92 4.39 2.75
C PRO A 168 13.93 3.52 2.01
N TYR A 169 13.66 3.27 0.74
CA TYR A 169 14.64 2.62 -0.13
C TYR A 169 15.74 3.61 -0.53
N VAL A 170 16.98 3.19 -0.41
CA VAL A 170 18.20 4.00 -0.69
C VAL A 170 19.14 3.23 -1.62
N GLY A 171 18.64 2.68 -2.69
CA GLY A 171 19.41 1.94 -3.68
C GLY A 171 19.37 2.59 -5.07
N PRO A 172 19.79 1.86 -6.11
CA PRO A 172 19.64 2.31 -7.50
C PRO A 172 18.19 2.67 -7.84
N MET A 173 18.01 3.56 -8.84
CA MET A 173 16.69 3.97 -9.26
C MET A 173 15.82 2.75 -9.64
N PRO A 174 14.62 2.61 -9.05
CA PRO A 174 13.71 1.52 -9.40
C PRO A 174 13.22 1.64 -10.85
N THR A 175 12.98 0.51 -11.50
CA THR A 175 12.34 0.46 -12.81
C THR A 175 10.96 1.11 -12.76
N GLY A 176 10.60 1.85 -13.81
CA GLY A 176 9.30 2.52 -13.92
C GLY A 176 9.16 3.83 -13.13
N PHE A 177 10.21 4.27 -12.42
CA PHE A 177 10.21 5.59 -11.80
C PHE A 177 10.51 6.69 -12.83
N ALA A 178 9.69 7.74 -12.85
CA ALA A 178 9.86 8.88 -13.73
C ALA A 178 10.94 9.84 -13.20
N ALA A 179 12.20 9.41 -13.23
CA ALA A 179 13.37 10.19 -12.81
C ALA A 179 14.57 9.84 -13.70
N GLU A 180 15.56 10.73 -13.70
CA GLU A 180 16.88 10.39 -14.29
C GLU A 180 17.69 9.64 -13.23
N PRO A 181 18.37 8.53 -13.58
CA PRO A 181 19.17 7.75 -12.62
C PRO A 181 20.18 8.61 -11.84
N ALA A 182 20.82 9.57 -12.52
CA ALA A 182 21.82 10.45 -11.90
C ALA A 182 21.24 11.39 -10.83
N THR A 183 19.95 11.70 -10.87
CA THR A 183 19.28 12.62 -9.94
C THR A 183 18.31 11.92 -9.02
N PHE A 184 18.14 10.60 -9.14
CA PHE A 184 17.19 9.84 -8.33
C PHE A 184 17.47 9.98 -6.83
N GLY A 185 18.72 9.88 -6.40
CA GLY A 185 19.10 10.02 -4.99
C GLY A 185 18.66 11.36 -4.40
N GLU A 186 18.96 12.45 -5.06
CA GLU A 186 18.60 13.80 -4.62
C GLU A 186 17.06 13.98 -4.56
N LYS A 187 16.33 13.51 -5.58
CA LYS A 187 14.86 13.56 -5.60
C LYS A 187 14.24 12.68 -4.52
N ASN A 188 14.82 11.52 -4.25
CA ASN A 188 14.36 10.65 -3.18
C ASN A 188 14.57 11.30 -1.80
N ASP A 189 15.72 11.93 -1.57
CA ASP A 189 16.02 12.66 -0.33
C ASP A 189 15.04 13.85 -0.14
N GLU A 190 14.77 14.60 -1.20
CA GLU A 190 13.77 15.68 -1.19
C GLU A 190 12.37 15.15 -0.87
N ALA A 191 11.95 14.07 -1.51
CA ALA A 191 10.65 13.45 -1.23
C ALA A 191 10.51 13.06 0.24
N TRP A 192 11.55 12.45 0.82
CA TRP A 192 11.54 12.06 2.22
C TRP A 192 11.62 13.26 3.18
N ARG A 193 12.23 14.36 2.78
CA ARG A 193 12.19 15.62 3.53
C ARG A 193 10.75 16.14 3.60
N ILE A 194 10.06 16.24 2.46
CA ILE A 194 8.65 16.66 2.37
C ILE A 194 7.76 15.78 3.27
N ILE A 195 7.89 14.45 3.14
CA ILE A 195 7.09 13.50 3.92
C ILE A 195 7.32 13.71 5.43
N ARG A 196 8.57 13.86 5.87
CA ARG A 196 8.91 14.07 7.30
C ARG A 196 8.34 15.39 7.82
N GLU A 197 8.49 16.49 7.09
CA GLU A 197 7.93 17.80 7.44
C GLU A 197 6.41 17.71 7.63
N LYS A 198 5.70 17.10 6.70
CA LYS A 198 4.24 16.90 6.80
C LYS A 198 3.83 16.04 7.99
N LEU A 199 4.58 14.98 8.28
CA LEU A 199 4.33 14.15 9.47
C LEU A 199 4.52 14.91 10.76
N GLU A 200 5.55 15.77 10.85
CA GLU A 200 5.82 16.63 12.00
C GLU A 200 4.71 17.70 12.19
N GLU A 201 4.36 18.42 11.14
CA GLU A 201 3.27 19.40 11.13
C GLU A 201 1.93 18.79 11.60
N SER A 202 1.68 17.53 11.25
CA SER A 202 0.45 16.83 11.64
C SER A 202 0.43 16.37 13.11
N GLY A 203 1.48 16.63 13.89
CA GLY A 203 1.62 16.17 15.28
C GLY A 203 1.77 14.63 15.42
N ARG A 204 2.06 13.93 14.34
CA ARG A 204 2.30 12.48 14.37
C ARG A 204 3.74 12.21 14.82
N PRO A 205 3.96 11.36 15.86
CA PRO A 205 5.30 11.11 16.37
C PRO A 205 6.22 10.51 15.29
N ARG A 206 7.47 10.96 15.28
CA ARG A 206 8.54 10.40 14.44
C ARG A 206 8.65 8.88 14.70
N PRO A 207 8.77 8.06 13.66
CA PRO A 207 9.27 6.70 13.85
C PRO A 207 10.68 6.77 14.41
N LYS A 208 10.95 6.01 15.48
CA LYS A 208 12.31 5.91 16.01
C LYS A 208 13.18 5.29 14.92
N ALA A 209 14.26 5.97 14.54
CA ALA A 209 15.32 5.36 13.73
C ALA A 209 15.81 4.11 14.48
N ARG A 210 15.61 2.92 13.92
CA ARG A 210 16.30 1.72 14.41
C ARG A 210 17.75 1.88 14.01
N ARG A 211 18.64 1.82 15.02
CA ARG A 211 20.09 1.76 14.83
C ARG A 211 20.47 0.39 14.33
#